data_4d99b2a110f21fff17f93c75790699cb
#
_entry.id   4d99b2a110f21fff17f93c75790699cb
#
_cell.length_a   1.000
_cell.length_b   1.000
_cell.length_c   1.000
_cell.angle_alpha   90.00
_cell.angle_beta   90.00
_cell.angle_gamma   90.00
#
_symmetry.space_group_name_H-M   'P 1'
#
loop_
_entity.id
_entity.type
_entity.pdbx_description
1 polymer ?
#
loop_
_entity_poly.entity_id
_entity_poly.type
_entity_poly.pdbx_seq_one_letter_code
_entity_poly.pdbx_strand_id
1 'polypeptide(L)'
;MNSADRPTNHERASNRELKALVRDRFTKTAGVFGDYAVVSRVPEAESLARLVSAGPDDLALDLACGPGTLALRFAKHVRWICALDFTPAILARARHKAAEEALLHKFSFAIGDAQVLPFADASLDLAVTSYSLHHISDPERVVCEMARVVKRGGRVGLIDILAPEDPKVRELNHRIEYIRDHSHSRSLTQPEFGALMNDAGLRITATDIREHPRTFDHWMHVAGWEPTDPEYIEAGRLMVSSIEDDGSNFHPRFQPADVTQPGAAPDLYMINTGICIAAEKI
;
A
#
# COMPACT_ATOMS: atom_id res chain seq x y z
N MET A 1 -3.60 25.54 -14.83
CA MET A 1 -3.12 25.50 -13.43
C MET A 1 -3.23 26.89 -12.83
N ASN A 2 -4.19 27.09 -11.93
CA ASN A 2 -4.37 28.34 -11.21
C ASN A 2 -3.22 28.52 -10.22
N SER A 3 -2.79 29.77 -9.94
CA SER A 3 -1.70 30.09 -9.01
C SER A 3 -1.96 29.67 -7.54
N ALA A 4 -3.19 29.26 -7.20
CA ALA A 4 -3.60 28.76 -5.89
C ALA A 4 -3.20 27.29 -5.65
N ASP A 5 -2.82 26.52 -6.68
CA ASP A 5 -2.52 25.09 -6.61
C ASP A 5 -1.03 24.75 -6.40
N ARG A 6 -0.20 25.75 -6.12
CA ARG A 6 1.24 25.47 -5.86
C ARG A 6 1.45 25.25 -4.37
N PRO A 7 1.98 24.08 -3.96
CA PRO A 7 2.29 23.81 -2.56
C PRO A 7 3.21 24.89 -1.99
N THR A 8 2.99 25.25 -0.74
CA THR A 8 3.81 26.23 0.00
C THR A 8 5.23 25.71 0.19
N ASN A 9 6.18 26.60 0.53
CA ASN A 9 7.55 26.16 0.82
C ASN A 9 7.63 25.19 2.01
N HIS A 10 6.73 25.31 2.97
CA HIS A 10 6.65 24.42 4.13
C HIS A 10 6.15 23.01 3.73
N GLU A 11 5.09 22.92 2.93
CA GLU A 11 4.56 21.65 2.39
C GLU A 11 5.57 20.93 1.48
N ARG A 12 6.36 21.69 0.72
CA ARG A 12 7.44 21.12 -0.12
C ARG A 12 8.59 20.55 0.71
N ALA A 13 8.95 21.21 1.82
CA ALA A 13 9.97 20.71 2.74
C ALA A 13 9.51 19.41 3.40
N SER A 14 8.28 19.39 3.94
CA SER A 14 7.65 18.21 4.54
C SER A 14 7.55 17.04 3.55
N ASN A 15 7.12 17.28 2.31
CA ASN A 15 7.06 16.24 1.27
C ASN A 15 8.46 15.68 0.92
N ARG A 16 9.50 16.52 0.88
CA ARG A 16 10.87 16.06 0.63
C ARG A 16 11.39 15.18 1.77
N GLU A 17 11.13 15.56 3.01
CA GLU A 17 11.53 14.83 4.20
C GLU A 17 10.82 13.47 4.26
N LEU A 18 9.51 13.43 4.03
CA LEU A 18 8.75 12.18 3.97
C LEU A 18 9.29 11.25 2.87
N LYS A 19 9.55 11.75 1.67
CA LYS A 19 10.15 10.95 0.58
C LYS A 19 11.53 10.40 0.94
N ALA A 20 12.33 11.15 1.70
CA ALA A 20 13.62 10.67 2.18
C ALA A 20 13.45 9.53 3.20
N LEU A 21 12.51 9.65 4.14
CA LEU A 21 12.18 8.61 5.11
C LEU A 21 11.67 7.34 4.41
N VAL A 22 10.73 7.48 3.47
CA VAL A 22 10.20 6.35 2.69
C VAL A 22 11.33 5.65 1.93
N ARG A 23 12.20 6.41 1.24
CA ARG A 23 13.33 5.82 0.50
C ARG A 23 14.30 5.08 1.42
N ASP A 24 14.68 5.68 2.56
CA ASP A 24 15.57 5.07 3.54
C ASP A 24 14.96 3.78 4.08
N ARG A 25 13.69 3.83 4.49
CA ARG A 25 12.91 2.71 4.99
C ARG A 25 12.93 1.53 4.02
N PHE A 26 12.45 1.73 2.80
CA PHE A 26 12.34 0.67 1.80
C PHE A 26 13.68 0.22 1.23
N THR A 27 14.74 1.02 1.33
CA THR A 27 16.10 0.57 1.05
C THR A 27 16.60 -0.40 2.11
N LYS A 28 16.43 -0.07 3.39
CA LYS A 28 16.87 -0.90 4.53
C LYS A 28 16.10 -2.22 4.63
N THR A 29 14.80 -2.19 4.40
CA THR A 29 13.92 -3.36 4.55
C THR A 29 13.66 -4.13 3.27
N ALA A 30 14.28 -3.75 2.15
CA ALA A 30 14.05 -4.36 0.83
C ALA A 30 14.15 -5.91 0.85
N GLY A 31 14.99 -6.50 1.69
CA GLY A 31 15.10 -7.93 1.89
C GLY A 31 13.86 -8.55 2.54
N VAL A 32 13.70 -8.32 3.84
CA VAL A 32 12.65 -8.96 4.66
C VAL A 32 11.26 -8.58 4.17
N PHE A 33 11.01 -7.28 3.95
CA PHE A 33 9.73 -6.80 3.44
C PHE A 33 9.41 -7.35 2.05
N GLY A 34 10.41 -7.41 1.16
CA GLY A 34 10.21 -7.90 -0.20
C GLY A 34 9.79 -9.37 -0.25
N ASP A 35 10.41 -10.22 0.55
CA ASP A 35 10.08 -11.65 0.59
C ASP A 35 8.70 -11.89 1.23
N TYR A 36 8.38 -11.17 2.31
CA TYR A 36 7.04 -11.21 2.92
C TYR A 36 5.94 -10.75 1.95
N ALA A 37 6.09 -9.58 1.33
CA ALA A 37 5.06 -8.98 0.48
C ALA A 37 4.75 -9.86 -0.75
N VAL A 38 5.77 -10.46 -1.35
CA VAL A 38 5.60 -11.31 -2.55
C VAL A 38 4.77 -12.57 -2.26
N VAL A 39 4.79 -13.08 -1.04
CA VAL A 39 4.03 -14.29 -0.66
C VAL A 39 2.67 -13.94 -0.08
N SER A 40 2.62 -13.02 0.88
CA SER A 40 1.41 -12.77 1.67
C SER A 40 0.32 -12.00 0.92
N ARG A 41 0.69 -11.20 -0.10
CA ARG A 41 -0.23 -10.31 -0.83
C ARG A 41 -0.72 -10.86 -2.17
N VAL A 42 -0.37 -12.10 -2.50
CA VAL A 42 -0.80 -12.75 -3.76
C VAL A 42 -2.32 -12.83 -3.90
N PRO A 43 -3.10 -13.29 -2.89
CA PRO A 43 -4.55 -13.40 -3.04
C PRO A 43 -5.25 -12.06 -3.33
N GLU A 44 -4.72 -10.97 -2.76
CA GLU A 44 -5.26 -9.63 -2.98
C GLU A 44 -4.94 -9.13 -4.39
N ALA A 45 -3.70 -9.33 -4.86
CA ALA A 45 -3.29 -8.96 -6.20
C ALA A 45 -4.11 -9.69 -7.28
N GLU A 46 -4.35 -10.99 -7.10
CA GLU A 46 -5.21 -11.78 -7.99
C GLU A 46 -6.68 -11.32 -7.91
N SER A 47 -7.15 -10.92 -6.74
CA SER A 47 -8.49 -10.36 -6.60
C SER A 47 -8.63 -9.03 -7.32
N LEU A 48 -7.66 -8.12 -7.14
CA LEU A 48 -7.67 -6.84 -7.86
C LEU A 48 -7.62 -7.03 -9.37
N ALA A 49 -6.79 -7.96 -9.87
CA ALA A 49 -6.71 -8.25 -11.30
C ALA A 49 -8.07 -8.67 -11.89
N ARG A 50 -8.86 -9.47 -11.13
CA ARG A 50 -10.23 -9.82 -11.52
C ARG A 50 -11.18 -8.63 -11.46
N LEU A 51 -11.14 -7.84 -10.38
CA LEU A 51 -12.03 -6.69 -10.19
C LEU A 51 -11.85 -5.61 -11.27
N VAL A 52 -10.61 -5.36 -11.68
CA VAL A 52 -10.33 -4.43 -12.80
C VAL A 52 -10.45 -5.10 -14.17
N SER A 53 -10.84 -6.37 -14.24
CA SER A 53 -10.95 -7.13 -15.49
C SER A 53 -9.67 -7.03 -16.34
N ALA A 54 -8.51 -7.26 -15.72
CA ALA A 54 -7.23 -7.23 -16.43
C ALA A 54 -7.21 -8.23 -17.59
N GLY A 55 -6.85 -7.79 -18.79
CA GLY A 55 -6.95 -8.56 -20.01
C GLY A 55 -5.65 -8.64 -20.82
N PRO A 56 -5.53 -9.62 -21.75
CA PRO A 56 -4.29 -9.93 -22.47
C PRO A 56 -3.80 -8.84 -23.43
N ASP A 57 -4.63 -7.86 -23.73
CA ASP A 57 -4.28 -6.73 -24.61
C ASP A 57 -3.90 -5.46 -23.82
N ASP A 58 -4.02 -5.48 -22.49
CA ASP A 58 -3.80 -4.30 -21.66
C ASP A 58 -2.32 -3.89 -21.60
N LEU A 59 -2.11 -2.58 -21.71
CA LEU A 59 -0.90 -1.89 -21.31
C LEU A 59 -1.10 -1.36 -19.91
N ALA A 60 -0.38 -1.92 -18.94
CA ALA A 60 -0.58 -1.65 -17.51
C ALA A 60 0.60 -0.89 -16.87
N LEU A 61 0.30 -0.18 -15.80
CA LEU A 61 1.27 0.46 -14.91
C LEU A 61 1.00 0.00 -13.48
N ASP A 62 2.03 -0.49 -12.79
CA ASP A 62 2.06 -0.65 -11.33
C ASP A 62 2.91 0.47 -10.75
N LEU A 63 2.28 1.45 -10.09
CA LEU A 63 2.97 2.61 -9.55
C LEU A 63 3.23 2.43 -8.05
N ALA A 64 4.41 2.88 -7.59
CA ALA A 64 4.98 2.55 -6.29
C ALA A 64 4.98 1.02 -6.09
N CYS A 65 5.50 0.31 -7.09
CA CYS A 65 5.37 -1.15 -7.22
C CYS A 65 6.10 -1.93 -6.13
N GLY A 66 6.99 -1.29 -5.37
CA GLY A 66 7.79 -1.95 -4.35
C GLY A 66 8.56 -3.15 -4.92
N PRO A 67 8.53 -4.33 -4.26
CA PRO A 67 9.21 -5.53 -4.71
C PRO A 67 8.51 -6.21 -5.90
N GLY A 68 7.46 -5.58 -6.48
CA GLY A 68 6.78 -6.03 -7.68
C GLY A 68 5.68 -7.06 -7.48
N THR A 69 5.17 -7.23 -6.27
CA THR A 69 4.14 -8.25 -5.96
C THR A 69 2.92 -8.12 -6.86
N LEU A 70 2.39 -6.90 -6.99
CA LEU A 70 1.23 -6.62 -7.83
C LEU A 70 1.58 -6.81 -9.31
N ALA A 71 2.69 -6.18 -9.76
CA ALA A 71 3.16 -6.28 -11.15
C ALA A 71 3.38 -7.72 -11.61
N LEU A 72 3.96 -8.59 -10.76
CA LEU A 72 4.20 -10.01 -11.08
C LEU A 72 2.89 -10.78 -11.31
N ARG A 73 1.85 -10.48 -10.53
CA ARG A 73 0.53 -11.14 -10.71
C ARG A 73 -0.16 -10.60 -11.96
N PHE A 74 -0.18 -9.28 -12.14
CA PHE A 74 -0.77 -8.65 -13.32
C PHE A 74 -0.09 -9.06 -14.64
N ALA A 75 1.23 -9.23 -14.65
CA ALA A 75 1.97 -9.69 -15.83
C ALA A 75 1.44 -11.01 -16.42
N LYS A 76 0.76 -11.84 -15.62
CA LYS A 76 0.14 -13.09 -16.10
C LYS A 76 -1.15 -12.85 -16.90
N HIS A 77 -1.77 -11.69 -16.72
CA HIS A 77 -3.07 -11.34 -17.30
C HIS A 77 -2.97 -10.32 -18.42
N VAL A 78 -1.97 -9.42 -18.38
CA VAL A 78 -1.85 -8.28 -19.31
C VAL A 78 -0.84 -8.53 -20.42
N ARG A 79 -0.87 -7.72 -21.46
CA ARG A 79 0.10 -7.73 -22.56
C ARG A 79 1.48 -7.28 -22.08
N TRP A 80 1.52 -6.20 -21.31
CA TRP A 80 2.74 -5.57 -20.84
C TRP A 80 2.46 -4.75 -19.58
N ILE A 81 3.46 -4.66 -18.68
CA ILE A 81 3.37 -3.85 -17.47
C ILE A 81 4.65 -3.07 -17.22
N CYS A 82 4.52 -1.78 -16.89
CA CYS A 82 5.58 -0.99 -16.31
C CYS A 82 5.50 -1.06 -14.78
N ALA A 83 6.57 -1.49 -14.14
CA ALA A 83 6.76 -1.38 -12.70
C ALA A 83 7.53 -0.09 -12.41
N LEU A 84 6.88 0.88 -11.75
CA LEU A 84 7.47 2.17 -11.42
C LEU A 84 7.59 2.31 -9.91
N ASP A 85 8.79 2.65 -9.44
CA ASP A 85 9.06 3.00 -8.03
C ASP A 85 10.14 4.08 -7.96
N PHE A 86 10.12 4.90 -6.91
CA PHE A 86 11.15 5.93 -6.75
C PHE A 86 12.39 5.43 -5.96
N THR A 87 12.35 4.20 -5.43
CA THR A 87 13.42 3.55 -4.67
C THR A 87 14.15 2.52 -5.52
N PRO A 88 15.38 2.82 -6.02
CA PRO A 88 16.08 1.91 -6.94
C PRO A 88 16.34 0.52 -6.37
N ALA A 89 16.62 0.42 -5.06
CA ALA A 89 16.95 -0.85 -4.41
C ALA A 89 15.76 -1.84 -4.46
N ILE A 90 14.54 -1.36 -4.19
CA ILE A 90 13.36 -2.23 -4.20
C ILE A 90 12.92 -2.57 -5.63
N LEU A 91 13.10 -1.62 -6.57
CA LEU A 91 12.83 -1.85 -7.99
C LEU A 91 13.79 -2.92 -8.59
N ALA A 92 15.05 -2.96 -8.14
CA ALA A 92 15.99 -4.01 -8.51
C ALA A 92 15.51 -5.40 -8.05
N ARG A 93 14.85 -5.50 -6.87
CA ARG A 93 14.23 -6.75 -6.42
C ARG A 93 13.04 -7.15 -7.29
N ALA A 94 12.18 -6.19 -7.65
CA ALA A 94 11.07 -6.46 -8.57
C ALA A 94 11.57 -7.04 -9.89
N ARG A 95 12.65 -6.48 -10.44
CA ARG A 95 13.30 -6.99 -11.66
C ARG A 95 13.86 -8.41 -11.47
N HIS A 96 14.50 -8.66 -10.34
CA HIS A 96 15.03 -9.99 -10.02
C HIS A 96 13.91 -11.03 -9.94
N LYS A 97 12.81 -10.71 -9.23
CA LYS A 97 11.64 -11.59 -9.13
C LYS A 97 10.97 -11.84 -10.49
N ALA A 98 10.88 -10.83 -11.36
CA ALA A 98 10.36 -11.02 -12.71
C ALA A 98 11.27 -11.94 -13.56
N ALA A 99 12.59 -11.92 -13.32
CA ALA A 99 13.52 -12.85 -13.96
C ALA A 99 13.34 -14.28 -13.45
N GLU A 100 13.21 -14.48 -12.14
CA GLU A 100 12.96 -15.79 -11.52
C GLU A 100 11.67 -16.44 -12.03
N GLU A 101 10.61 -15.66 -12.27
CA GLU A 101 9.33 -16.14 -12.83
C GLU A 101 9.33 -16.19 -14.38
N ALA A 102 10.46 -15.91 -15.05
CA ALA A 102 10.59 -15.85 -16.52
C ALA A 102 9.64 -14.82 -17.20
N LEU A 103 9.26 -13.78 -16.51
CA LEU A 103 8.30 -12.76 -16.95
C LEU A 103 8.94 -11.46 -17.48
N LEU A 104 10.28 -11.33 -17.51
CA LEU A 104 10.97 -10.11 -17.95
C LEU A 104 10.52 -9.58 -19.32
N HIS A 105 10.11 -10.47 -20.22
CA HIS A 105 9.64 -10.09 -21.57
C HIS A 105 8.33 -9.30 -21.57
N LYS A 106 7.60 -9.29 -20.45
CA LYS A 106 6.37 -8.51 -20.25
C LYS A 106 6.58 -7.21 -19.48
N PHE A 107 7.81 -6.96 -18.98
CA PHE A 107 8.09 -5.86 -18.07
C PHE A 107 8.91 -4.75 -18.70
N SER A 108 8.62 -3.52 -18.26
CA SER A 108 9.64 -2.48 -18.13
C SER A 108 9.71 -1.99 -16.68
N PHE A 109 10.83 -1.34 -16.35
CA PHE A 109 11.11 -0.83 -15.00
C PHE A 109 11.50 0.63 -15.12
N ALA A 110 10.83 1.49 -14.36
CA ALA A 110 11.09 2.93 -14.38
C ALA A 110 11.30 3.46 -12.95
N ILE A 111 12.34 4.28 -12.77
CA ILE A 111 12.50 5.07 -11.55
C ILE A 111 11.67 6.33 -11.72
N GLY A 112 10.69 6.55 -10.86
CA GLY A 112 9.78 7.70 -10.96
C GLY A 112 8.97 7.94 -9.70
N ASP A 113 8.44 9.16 -9.61
CA ASP A 113 7.54 9.60 -8.54
C ASP A 113 6.09 9.37 -8.97
N ALA A 114 5.32 8.66 -8.13
CA ALA A 114 3.90 8.40 -8.38
C ALA A 114 3.05 9.69 -8.48
N GLN A 115 3.52 10.79 -7.89
CA GLN A 115 2.87 12.10 -7.96
C GLN A 115 3.11 12.85 -9.29
N VAL A 116 4.05 12.38 -10.14
CA VAL A 116 4.36 12.97 -11.45
C VAL A 116 4.80 11.85 -12.39
N LEU A 117 3.83 11.22 -13.04
CA LEU A 117 4.09 10.05 -13.88
C LEU A 117 4.70 10.44 -15.25
N PRO A 118 5.77 9.75 -15.70
CA PRO A 118 6.45 10.05 -16.98
C PRO A 118 5.72 9.37 -18.17
N PHE A 119 4.39 9.42 -18.18
CA PHE A 119 3.55 8.87 -19.23
C PHE A 119 2.67 9.95 -19.84
N ALA A 120 2.38 9.83 -21.13
CA ALA A 120 1.44 10.71 -21.82
C ALA A 120 0.01 10.47 -21.30
N ASP A 121 -0.85 11.49 -21.47
CA ASP A 121 -2.27 11.37 -21.19
C ASP A 121 -2.90 10.25 -22.03
N ALA A 122 -3.81 9.50 -21.43
CA ALA A 122 -4.59 8.46 -22.10
C ALA A 122 -3.73 7.44 -22.91
N SER A 123 -2.54 7.07 -22.39
CA SER A 123 -1.62 6.15 -23.06
C SER A 123 -1.71 4.71 -22.58
N LEU A 124 -2.33 4.45 -21.43
CA LEU A 124 -2.42 3.14 -20.78
C LEU A 124 -3.87 2.66 -20.69
N ASP A 125 -4.06 1.35 -20.60
CA ASP A 125 -5.38 0.73 -20.41
C ASP A 125 -5.71 0.54 -18.93
N LEU A 126 -4.66 0.40 -18.09
CA LEU A 126 -4.78 0.07 -16.67
C LEU A 126 -3.66 0.72 -15.86
N ALA A 127 -4.02 1.32 -14.71
CA ALA A 127 -3.07 1.78 -13.71
C ALA A 127 -3.44 1.21 -12.35
N VAL A 128 -2.48 0.59 -11.66
CA VAL A 128 -2.71 -0.04 -10.35
C VAL A 128 -1.65 0.37 -9.33
N THR A 129 -2.02 0.30 -8.05
CA THR A 129 -1.09 0.48 -6.93
C THR A 129 -1.52 -0.35 -5.73
N SER A 130 -0.59 -0.71 -4.85
CA SER A 130 -0.93 -1.41 -3.62
C SER A 130 -0.08 -0.98 -2.44
N TYR A 131 -0.74 -0.71 -1.31
CA TYR A 131 -0.12 -0.37 -0.04
C TYR A 131 0.93 0.73 -0.16
N SER A 132 0.57 1.83 -0.83
CA SER A 132 1.47 2.93 -1.14
C SER A 132 0.92 4.30 -0.76
N LEU A 133 -0.40 4.53 -0.87
CA LEU A 133 -0.97 5.86 -0.66
C LEU A 133 -0.77 6.35 0.78
N HIS A 134 -0.78 5.44 1.75
CA HIS A 134 -0.52 5.79 3.15
C HIS A 134 0.93 6.25 3.44
N HIS A 135 1.85 6.12 2.49
CA HIS A 135 3.20 6.68 2.53
C HIS A 135 3.37 7.98 1.74
N ILE A 136 2.30 8.46 1.09
CA ILE A 136 2.37 9.60 0.18
C ILE A 136 1.64 10.78 0.80
N SER A 137 2.31 11.95 0.79
CA SER A 137 1.75 13.19 1.38
C SER A 137 0.55 13.76 0.62
N ASP A 138 0.46 13.47 -0.67
CA ASP A 138 -0.59 13.96 -1.59
C ASP A 138 -1.15 12.77 -2.41
N PRO A 139 -1.98 11.92 -1.79
CA PRO A 139 -2.61 10.78 -2.48
C PRO A 139 -3.60 11.23 -3.56
N GLU A 140 -4.20 12.42 -3.42
CA GLU A 140 -5.06 13.07 -4.41
C GLU A 140 -4.32 13.23 -5.73
N ARG A 141 -3.09 13.73 -5.67
CA ARG A 141 -2.24 13.90 -6.85
C ARG A 141 -1.93 12.57 -7.53
N VAL A 142 -1.67 11.52 -6.75
CA VAL A 142 -1.40 10.18 -7.30
C VAL A 142 -2.59 9.67 -8.09
N VAL A 143 -3.80 9.73 -7.51
CA VAL A 143 -5.00 9.21 -8.19
C VAL A 143 -5.36 10.05 -9.42
N CYS A 144 -5.15 11.39 -9.36
CA CYS A 144 -5.27 12.25 -10.54
C CYS A 144 -4.28 11.85 -11.66
N GLU A 145 -3.03 11.51 -11.33
CA GLU A 145 -2.05 11.04 -12.30
C GLU A 145 -2.43 9.65 -12.86
N MET A 146 -2.92 8.72 -12.03
CA MET A 146 -3.47 7.45 -12.49
C MET A 146 -4.60 7.67 -13.49
N ALA A 147 -5.56 8.54 -13.15
CA ALA A 147 -6.66 8.89 -14.04
C ALA A 147 -6.18 9.59 -15.32
N ARG A 148 -5.16 10.45 -15.25
CA ARG A 148 -4.60 11.14 -16.42
C ARG A 148 -4.01 10.17 -17.44
N VAL A 149 -3.21 9.21 -16.97
CA VAL A 149 -2.47 8.31 -17.86
C VAL A 149 -3.32 7.21 -18.46
N VAL A 150 -4.45 6.81 -17.83
CA VAL A 150 -5.35 5.82 -18.41
C VAL A 150 -6.26 6.46 -19.48
N LYS A 151 -6.58 5.67 -20.50
CA LYS A 151 -7.53 6.03 -21.56
C LYS A 151 -8.92 6.24 -20.98
N ARG A 152 -9.80 6.91 -21.72
CA ARG A 152 -11.25 6.90 -21.42
C ARG A 152 -11.77 5.45 -21.51
N GLY A 153 -12.55 5.00 -20.52
CA GLY A 153 -12.92 3.59 -20.36
C GLY A 153 -11.78 2.70 -19.83
N GLY A 154 -10.59 3.29 -19.60
CA GLY A 154 -9.49 2.61 -18.91
C GLY A 154 -9.77 2.46 -17.42
N ARG A 155 -9.02 1.60 -16.77
CA ARG A 155 -9.33 1.16 -15.40
C ARG A 155 -8.22 1.54 -14.44
N VAL A 156 -8.63 1.84 -13.20
CA VAL A 156 -7.75 2.12 -12.07
C VAL A 156 -8.05 1.12 -10.97
N GLY A 157 -7.00 0.54 -10.38
CA GLY A 157 -7.13 -0.36 -9.25
C GLY A 157 -6.22 0.04 -8.11
N LEU A 158 -6.71 -0.02 -6.88
CA LEU A 158 -5.88 0.20 -5.71
C LEU A 158 -6.20 -0.79 -4.58
N ILE A 159 -5.17 -1.08 -3.79
CA ILE A 159 -5.28 -1.78 -2.51
C ILE A 159 -4.55 -0.91 -1.49
N ASP A 160 -5.18 -0.63 -0.34
CA ASP A 160 -4.48 0.05 0.75
C ASP A 160 -5.07 -0.31 2.11
N ILE A 161 -4.41 0.13 3.19
CA ILE A 161 -4.94 0.04 4.54
C ILE A 161 -6.11 1.01 4.69
N LEU A 162 -7.12 0.57 5.44
CA LEU A 162 -8.35 1.34 5.67
C LEU A 162 -8.33 1.94 7.06
N ALA A 163 -8.45 3.26 7.15
CA ALA A 163 -8.60 3.96 8.42
C ALA A 163 -10.02 3.84 8.97
N PRO A 164 -10.20 3.77 10.30
CA PRO A 164 -11.50 3.87 10.94
C PRO A 164 -12.12 5.26 10.72
N GLU A 165 -13.45 5.33 10.66
CA GLU A 165 -14.16 6.61 10.45
C GLU A 165 -14.23 7.46 11.72
N ASP A 166 -14.32 6.84 12.91
CA ASP A 166 -14.32 7.57 14.18
C ASP A 166 -12.98 8.31 14.38
N PRO A 167 -13.01 9.65 14.57
CA PRO A 167 -11.78 10.45 14.66
C PRO A 167 -10.86 10.07 15.84
N LYS A 168 -11.42 9.63 16.98
CA LYS A 168 -10.62 9.24 18.15
C LYS A 168 -9.95 7.90 17.93
N VAL A 169 -10.70 6.96 17.38
CA VAL A 169 -10.16 5.64 17.01
C VAL A 169 -9.08 5.79 15.94
N ARG A 170 -9.30 6.66 14.96
CA ARG A 170 -8.34 6.97 13.89
C ARG A 170 -7.04 7.58 14.44
N GLU A 171 -7.12 8.47 15.43
CA GLU A 171 -5.94 9.09 16.05
C GLU A 171 -5.04 8.02 16.69
N LEU A 172 -5.62 7.10 17.48
CA LEU A 172 -4.86 6.01 18.09
C LEU A 172 -4.34 5.02 17.03
N ASN A 173 -5.17 4.66 16.05
CA ASN A 173 -4.78 3.80 14.92
C ASN A 173 -3.57 4.38 14.19
N HIS A 174 -3.64 5.66 13.79
CA HIS A 174 -2.56 6.37 13.12
C HIS A 174 -1.28 6.44 13.97
N ARG A 175 -1.42 6.69 15.28
CA ARG A 175 -0.27 6.72 16.20
C ARG A 175 0.45 5.37 16.24
N ILE A 176 -0.29 4.26 16.31
CA ILE A 176 0.28 2.91 16.34
C ILE A 176 0.96 2.59 15.00
N GLU A 177 0.32 2.90 13.85
CA GLU A 177 0.91 2.72 12.53
C GLU A 177 2.20 3.57 12.36
N TYR A 178 2.20 4.81 12.84
CA TYR A 178 3.38 5.67 12.78
C TYR A 178 4.54 5.18 13.65
N ILE A 179 4.27 4.65 14.85
CA ILE A 179 5.30 4.02 15.70
C ILE A 179 5.91 2.82 14.98
N ARG A 180 5.08 2.01 14.35
CA ARG A 180 5.52 0.86 13.57
C ARG A 180 6.33 1.27 12.33
N ASP A 181 5.92 2.33 11.66
CA ASP A 181 6.57 2.80 10.45
C ASP A 181 6.57 4.33 10.36
N HIS A 182 7.71 4.94 10.68
CA HIS A 182 7.89 6.40 10.67
C HIS A 182 7.75 7.03 9.27
N SER A 183 7.69 6.22 8.21
CA SER A 183 7.36 6.69 6.87
C SER A 183 5.85 6.71 6.57
N HIS A 184 5.01 6.27 7.51
CA HIS A 184 3.56 6.34 7.42
C HIS A 184 3.11 7.80 7.47
N SER A 185 2.39 8.26 6.46
CA SER A 185 1.83 9.59 6.37
C SER A 185 0.42 9.65 6.97
N ARG A 186 -0.53 9.00 6.31
CA ARG A 186 -1.91 8.82 6.80
C ARG A 186 -2.62 7.69 6.06
N SER A 187 -3.50 6.99 6.75
CA SER A 187 -4.48 6.11 6.11
C SER A 187 -5.76 6.87 5.79
N LEU A 188 -6.45 6.47 4.72
CA LEU A 188 -7.71 7.05 4.29
C LEU A 188 -8.89 6.21 4.78
N THR A 189 -10.02 6.87 5.07
CA THR A 189 -11.29 6.21 5.33
C THR A 189 -11.97 5.81 4.02
N GLN A 190 -12.99 4.96 4.08
CA GLN A 190 -13.75 4.57 2.88
C GLN A 190 -14.41 5.77 2.18
N PRO A 191 -15.06 6.74 2.87
CA PRO A 191 -15.55 7.96 2.23
C PRO A 191 -14.46 8.82 1.59
N GLU A 192 -13.26 8.94 2.22
CA GLU A 192 -12.13 9.66 1.63
C GLU A 192 -11.64 9.00 0.34
N PHE A 193 -11.54 7.65 0.28
CA PHE A 193 -11.25 6.95 -0.98
C PHE A 193 -12.32 7.21 -2.04
N GLY A 194 -13.60 7.22 -1.66
CA GLY A 194 -14.71 7.53 -2.56
C GLY A 194 -14.61 8.93 -3.16
N ALA A 195 -14.34 9.94 -2.34
CA ALA A 195 -14.12 11.32 -2.78
C ALA A 195 -12.92 11.43 -3.73
N LEU A 196 -11.80 10.81 -3.36
CA LEU A 196 -10.56 10.79 -4.12
C LEU A 196 -10.73 10.23 -5.55
N MET A 197 -11.49 9.13 -5.69
CA MET A 197 -11.81 8.57 -7.00
C MET A 197 -12.73 9.48 -7.80
N ASN A 198 -13.80 9.99 -7.17
CA ASN A 198 -14.77 10.87 -7.84
C ASN A 198 -14.13 12.16 -8.36
N ASP A 199 -13.29 12.82 -7.54
CA ASP A 199 -12.62 14.08 -7.88
C ASP A 199 -11.60 13.91 -9.01
N ALA A 200 -11.05 12.70 -9.17
CA ALA A 200 -10.20 12.34 -10.29
C ALA A 200 -10.98 11.94 -11.57
N GLY A 201 -12.32 11.98 -11.56
CA GLY A 201 -13.15 11.57 -12.70
C GLY A 201 -13.20 10.05 -12.91
N LEU A 202 -13.07 9.29 -11.81
CA LEU A 202 -13.13 7.84 -11.79
C LEU A 202 -14.42 7.36 -11.15
N ARG A 203 -15.15 6.51 -11.82
CA ARG A 203 -16.35 5.85 -11.30
C ARG A 203 -15.98 4.52 -10.68
N ILE A 204 -16.18 4.38 -9.37
CA ILE A 204 -15.96 3.11 -8.66
C ILE A 204 -16.90 2.04 -9.24
N THR A 205 -16.35 0.91 -9.63
CA THR A 205 -17.07 -0.25 -10.17
C THR A 205 -17.17 -1.40 -9.18
N ALA A 206 -16.20 -1.50 -8.26
CA ALA A 206 -16.21 -2.49 -7.18
C ALA A 206 -15.38 -2.01 -5.99
N THR A 207 -15.79 -2.42 -4.80
CA THR A 207 -15.06 -2.24 -3.55
C THR A 207 -15.12 -3.55 -2.76
N ASP A 208 -13.98 -3.97 -2.20
CA ASP A 208 -13.85 -5.16 -1.37
C ASP A 208 -13.04 -4.79 -0.12
N ILE A 209 -13.62 -4.99 1.06
CA ILE A 209 -12.96 -4.71 2.36
C ILE A 209 -12.57 -6.04 2.97
N ARG A 210 -11.33 -6.16 3.42
CA ARG A 210 -10.76 -7.39 3.95
C ARG A 210 -10.08 -7.18 5.28
N GLU A 211 -10.28 -8.14 6.14
CA GLU A 211 -9.57 -8.28 7.38
C GLU A 211 -8.33 -9.17 7.21
N HIS A 212 -7.23 -8.74 7.80
CA HIS A 212 -5.94 -9.44 7.78
C HIS A 212 -5.53 -9.80 9.21
N PRO A 213 -5.99 -10.95 9.74
CA PRO A 213 -5.60 -11.39 11.08
C PRO A 213 -4.14 -11.83 11.10
N ARG A 214 -3.41 -11.44 12.15
CA ARG A 214 -2.01 -11.78 12.37
C ARG A 214 -1.60 -11.63 13.82
N THR A 215 -0.43 -12.13 14.19
CA THR A 215 0.17 -11.81 15.48
C THR A 215 0.79 -10.42 15.45
N PHE A 216 0.74 -9.72 16.57
CA PHE A 216 1.43 -8.43 16.76
C PHE A 216 2.94 -8.57 16.54
N ASP A 217 3.53 -9.65 17.06
CA ASP A 217 4.95 -9.94 16.89
C ASP A 217 5.35 -10.02 15.41
N HIS A 218 4.63 -10.83 14.62
CA HIS A 218 4.90 -10.92 13.18
C HIS A 218 4.73 -9.57 12.46
N TRP A 219 3.71 -8.78 12.84
CA TRP A 219 3.44 -7.47 12.26
C TRP A 219 4.57 -6.47 12.52
N MET A 220 5.13 -6.47 13.73
CA MET A 220 6.27 -5.63 14.10
C MET A 220 7.58 -6.12 13.46
N HIS A 221 7.81 -7.44 13.44
CA HIS A 221 9.01 -8.02 12.85
C HIS A 221 9.15 -7.72 11.35
N VAL A 222 8.06 -7.80 10.59
CA VAL A 222 8.05 -7.41 9.15
C VAL A 222 8.41 -5.92 8.99
N ALA A 223 8.15 -5.09 9.98
CA ALA A 223 8.59 -3.71 10.02
C ALA A 223 10.06 -3.54 10.44
N GLY A 224 10.72 -4.60 10.88
CA GLY A 224 12.13 -4.62 11.28
C GLY A 224 12.34 -4.34 12.77
N TRP A 225 11.29 -4.47 13.60
CA TRP A 225 11.37 -4.25 15.03
C TRP A 225 11.48 -5.57 15.80
N GLU A 226 12.37 -5.60 16.80
CA GLU A 226 12.53 -6.72 17.72
C GLU A 226 11.83 -6.41 19.05
N PRO A 227 11.47 -7.43 19.87
CA PRO A 227 10.73 -7.25 21.13
C PRO A 227 11.39 -6.32 22.15
N THR A 228 12.70 -6.04 22.02
CA THR A 228 13.47 -5.14 22.87
C THR A 228 13.45 -3.68 22.40
N ASP A 229 12.94 -3.38 21.21
CA ASP A 229 12.94 -2.04 20.65
C ASP A 229 11.86 -1.15 21.27
N PRO A 230 12.15 0.13 21.51
CA PRO A 230 11.19 1.07 22.10
C PRO A 230 9.87 1.15 21.31
N GLU A 231 9.94 1.11 19.98
CA GLU A 231 8.78 1.13 19.08
C GLU A 231 7.91 -0.11 19.26
N TYR A 232 8.51 -1.30 19.38
CA TYR A 232 7.79 -2.54 19.63
C TYR A 232 7.05 -2.47 20.97
N ILE A 233 7.76 -2.03 22.03
CA ILE A 233 7.20 -1.94 23.39
C ILE A 233 6.06 -0.94 23.45
N GLU A 234 6.22 0.26 22.88
CA GLU A 234 5.20 1.30 22.91
C GLU A 234 3.98 0.95 22.05
N ALA A 235 4.17 0.42 20.84
CA ALA A 235 3.07 -0.05 20.02
C ALA A 235 2.27 -1.17 20.71
N GLY A 236 2.97 -2.14 21.34
CA GLY A 236 2.36 -3.22 22.11
C GLY A 236 1.57 -2.69 23.31
N ARG A 237 2.11 -1.71 24.04
CA ARG A 237 1.41 -1.08 25.17
C ARG A 237 0.12 -0.40 24.75
N LEU A 238 0.15 0.35 23.63
CA LEU A 238 -1.05 1.00 23.06
C LEU A 238 -2.07 -0.01 22.58
N MET A 239 -1.62 -1.07 21.91
CA MET A 239 -2.46 -2.15 21.42
C MET A 239 -3.18 -2.85 22.59
N VAL A 240 -2.44 -3.23 23.64
CA VAL A 240 -3.01 -3.88 24.84
C VAL A 240 -3.99 -2.95 25.56
N SER A 241 -3.70 -1.64 25.65
CA SER A 241 -4.61 -0.69 26.30
C SER A 241 -5.94 -0.50 25.56
N SER A 242 -6.05 -0.93 24.30
CA SER A 242 -7.27 -0.84 23.49
C SER A 242 -8.04 -2.16 23.37
N ILE A 243 -7.69 -3.19 24.16
CA ILE A 243 -8.37 -4.51 24.09
C ILE A 243 -9.84 -4.42 24.47
N GLU A 244 -10.17 -3.63 25.54
CA GLU A 244 -11.53 -3.60 26.10
C GLU A 244 -12.53 -2.83 25.24
N ASP A 245 -12.09 -1.74 24.61
CA ASP A 245 -12.95 -0.80 23.88
C ASP A 245 -12.71 -0.78 22.35
N ASP A 246 -11.72 -1.58 21.89
CA ASP A 246 -11.25 -1.55 20.50
C ASP A 246 -10.92 -0.14 19.97
N GLY A 247 -10.45 0.71 20.87
CA GLY A 247 -10.15 2.10 20.57
C GLY A 247 -9.08 2.32 19.50
N SER A 248 -8.42 1.24 19.04
CA SER A 248 -7.40 1.26 17.98
C SER A 248 -7.90 0.77 16.61
N ASN A 249 -9.05 0.12 16.53
CA ASN A 249 -9.57 -0.59 15.35
C ASN A 249 -8.63 -1.71 14.83
N PHE A 250 -7.74 -2.20 15.68
CA PHE A 250 -6.93 -3.37 15.38
C PHE A 250 -7.53 -4.66 15.95
N HIS A 251 -8.66 -4.57 16.65
CA HIS A 251 -9.34 -5.70 17.31
C HIS A 251 -8.37 -6.57 18.11
N PRO A 252 -7.53 -5.97 18.98
CA PRO A 252 -6.46 -6.69 19.66
C PRO A 252 -7.05 -7.68 20.68
N ARG A 253 -6.44 -8.88 20.75
CA ARG A 253 -6.83 -9.90 21.73
C ARG A 253 -5.68 -10.84 22.01
N PHE A 254 -5.62 -11.34 23.22
CA PHE A 254 -4.73 -12.46 23.53
C PHE A 254 -5.37 -13.77 23.07
N GLN A 255 -4.62 -14.56 22.33
CA GLN A 255 -5.00 -15.96 22.10
C GLN A 255 -4.40 -16.84 23.19
N PRO A 256 -5.10 -17.92 23.62
CA PRO A 256 -4.54 -18.89 24.54
C PRO A 256 -3.20 -19.40 23.99
N ALA A 257 -2.19 -19.52 24.88
CA ALA A 257 -0.92 -20.13 24.50
C ALA A 257 -1.17 -21.51 23.90
N ASP A 258 -0.37 -21.84 22.87
CA ASP A 258 -0.43 -23.16 22.24
C ASP A 258 -0.17 -24.24 23.32
N VAL A 259 -1.17 -25.04 23.63
CA VAL A 259 -1.09 -26.10 24.64
C VAL A 259 -0.01 -27.15 24.33
N THR A 260 0.47 -27.19 23.09
CA THR A 260 1.58 -28.08 22.65
C THR A 260 2.95 -27.52 23.02
N GLN A 261 3.04 -26.25 23.45
CA GLN A 261 4.27 -25.57 23.90
C GLN A 261 4.13 -25.08 25.35
N PRO A 262 4.32 -25.96 26.35
CA PRO A 262 4.20 -25.60 27.75
C PRO A 262 5.15 -24.46 28.13
N GLY A 263 4.60 -23.34 28.65
CA GLY A 263 5.35 -22.17 29.07
C GLY A 263 5.44 -21.04 28.03
N ALA A 264 4.85 -21.19 26.83
CA ALA A 264 4.69 -20.09 25.88
C ALA A 264 3.76 -19.01 26.46
N ALA A 265 4.16 -17.74 26.30
CA ALA A 265 3.26 -16.61 26.61
C ALA A 265 2.10 -16.57 25.58
N PRO A 266 0.93 -16.07 25.96
CA PRO A 266 -0.18 -15.90 24.99
C PRO A 266 0.21 -14.86 23.94
N ASP A 267 -0.03 -15.19 22.66
CA ASP A 267 0.22 -14.29 21.55
C ASP A 267 -0.81 -13.15 21.53
N LEU A 268 -0.34 -11.93 21.32
CA LEU A 268 -1.19 -10.80 21.01
C LEU A 268 -1.56 -10.85 19.53
N TYR A 269 -2.83 -11.11 19.23
CA TYR A 269 -3.41 -11.10 17.90
C TYR A 269 -4.04 -9.74 17.58
N MET A 270 -4.00 -9.38 16.32
CA MET A 270 -4.61 -8.18 15.80
C MET A 270 -5.18 -8.41 14.40
N ILE A 271 -6.00 -7.46 13.93
CA ILE A 271 -6.58 -7.45 12.60
C ILE A 271 -6.27 -6.09 11.97
N ASN A 272 -5.60 -6.10 10.82
CA ASN A 272 -5.56 -4.91 9.96
C ASN A 272 -6.72 -4.99 8.96
N THR A 273 -7.38 -3.87 8.72
CA THR A 273 -8.40 -3.78 7.67
C THR A 273 -7.79 -3.13 6.42
N GLY A 274 -8.01 -3.76 5.28
CA GLY A 274 -7.61 -3.25 3.97
C GLY A 274 -8.81 -3.02 3.07
N ILE A 275 -8.64 -2.16 2.09
CA ILE A 275 -9.61 -1.87 1.04
C ILE A 275 -9.01 -2.14 -0.34
N CYS A 276 -9.80 -2.75 -1.20
CA CYS A 276 -9.49 -2.96 -2.61
C CYS A 276 -10.56 -2.24 -3.44
N ILE A 277 -10.15 -1.33 -4.31
CA ILE A 277 -11.06 -0.54 -5.16
C ILE A 277 -10.71 -0.75 -6.63
N ALA A 278 -11.73 -1.03 -7.43
CA ALA A 278 -11.69 -0.97 -8.89
C ALA A 278 -12.54 0.20 -9.37
N ALA A 279 -12.03 0.98 -10.30
CA ALA A 279 -12.72 2.13 -10.89
C ALA A 279 -12.44 2.23 -12.40
N GLU A 280 -13.33 2.91 -13.12
CA GLU A 280 -13.25 3.18 -14.55
C GLU A 280 -13.23 4.68 -14.80
N LYS A 281 -12.38 5.14 -15.72
CA LYS A 281 -12.34 6.53 -16.19
C LYS A 281 -13.51 6.82 -17.12
N ILE A 282 -14.37 7.79 -16.72
CA ILE A 282 -15.53 8.25 -17.50
C ILE A 282 -15.17 9.27 -18.58
#